data_4771aecf3ef321e7220d2ec84ddb2500
#
_entry.id   4771aecf3ef321e7220d2ec84ddb2500
#
_cell.length_a   1.000
_cell.length_b   1.000
_cell.length_c   1.000
_cell.angle_alpha   90.00
_cell.angle_beta   90.00
_cell.angle_gamma   90.00
#
_symmetry.space_group_name_H-M   'P 1'
#
loop_
_entity.id
_entity.type
_entity.pdbx_description
1 polymer ?
#
loop_
_entity_poly.entity_id
_entity_poly.type
_entity_poly.pdbx_seq_one_letter_code
_entity_poly.pdbx_strand_id
1 'polypeptide(L)'
;MPFIYLILYLNQFLTYPSFINIVGISLIFALIGFFITYKMTITFMPMTLKSGLKGIDINKCEDVHNLKDPNRKEIPESLGIVPATVFLLVTIIFQIFLQLDNEQQLQYNASLLSISFMTFLGFADDVVDLKWRYKLFLPLIASFPLIFAYSGATNIIMPNFIFKIIGIKSIELGIIYKVYMCLLSIFCTNSINIYAGINGLEVGQSLIISLTIILYNLIEIILHDGQVEENLFSMSIMIPFFTCSLGLFMFNKYPSVCFIGDTYCYFAGMTFACAGIHGHFSKSILLFFIPQILNFLFSFPQLIGIVPCSRHRLPKYNHNTRLLTGQKEHWNLLNVSLRILGPKREQDLCNILLIFQILCSIFALLIRFTLFKII
;
A
#
# COMPACT_ATOMS: atom_id res chain seq x y z
N MET A 1 -3.66 28.36 -22.24
CA MET A 1 -2.23 28.10 -22.48
C MET A 1 -1.64 26.85 -21.80
N PRO A 2 -1.99 26.41 -20.57
CA PRO A 2 -1.38 25.20 -19.99
C PRO A 2 -1.68 23.90 -20.74
N PHE A 3 -2.82 23.79 -21.42
CA PHE A 3 -3.25 22.59 -22.14
C PHE A 3 -2.42 22.33 -23.43
N ILE A 4 -2.00 23.38 -24.12
CA ILE A 4 -1.17 23.26 -25.34
C ILE A 4 0.26 22.85 -24.96
N TYR A 5 0.80 23.36 -23.88
CA TYR A 5 2.08 22.91 -23.34
C TYR A 5 2.04 21.45 -22.92
N LEU A 6 0.95 21.01 -22.27
CA LEU A 6 0.75 19.59 -21.90
C LEU A 6 0.71 18.69 -23.13
N ILE A 7 0.05 19.10 -24.21
CA ILE A 7 -0.02 18.34 -25.49
C ILE A 7 1.34 18.31 -26.19
N LEU A 8 2.08 19.41 -26.19
CA LEU A 8 3.42 19.48 -26.80
C LEU A 8 4.42 18.63 -26.01
N TYR A 9 4.36 18.65 -24.67
CA TYR A 9 5.16 17.78 -23.80
C TYR A 9 4.77 16.30 -23.98
N LEU A 10 3.48 15.96 -24.00
CA LEU A 10 3.04 14.60 -24.28
C LEU A 10 3.53 14.09 -25.65
N ASN A 11 3.55 14.92 -26.68
CA ASN A 11 4.13 14.55 -27.99
C ASN A 11 5.65 14.30 -27.90
N GLN A 12 6.36 15.06 -27.08
CA GLN A 12 7.81 14.87 -26.89
C GLN A 12 8.11 13.56 -26.15
N PHE A 13 7.30 13.16 -25.17
CA PHE A 13 7.44 11.88 -24.45
C PHE A 13 6.96 10.66 -25.25
N LEU A 14 5.95 10.81 -26.10
CA LEU A 14 5.53 9.76 -27.03
C LEU A 14 6.61 9.46 -28.08
N THR A 15 7.63 10.31 -28.22
CA THR A 15 8.81 10.05 -29.07
C THR A 15 9.96 9.32 -28.34
N TYR A 16 9.89 9.14 -27.00
CA TYR A 16 10.88 8.34 -26.27
C TYR A 16 10.54 6.84 -26.43
N PRO A 17 11.30 6.06 -27.21
CA PRO A 17 11.00 4.65 -27.48
C PRO A 17 10.98 3.80 -26.20
N SER A 18 11.82 4.13 -25.22
CA SER A 18 11.88 3.43 -23.92
C SER A 18 10.61 3.62 -23.11
N PHE A 19 10.03 4.84 -23.08
CA PHE A 19 8.79 5.10 -22.35
C PHE A 19 7.61 4.31 -22.92
N ILE A 20 7.38 4.37 -24.24
CA ILE A 20 6.29 3.64 -24.90
C ILE A 20 6.44 2.14 -24.70
N ASN A 21 7.65 1.62 -24.85
CA ASN A 21 7.90 0.20 -24.69
C ASN A 21 7.66 -0.25 -23.25
N ILE A 22 8.23 0.44 -22.25
CA ILE A 22 8.08 0.05 -20.84
C ILE A 22 6.63 0.17 -20.41
N VAL A 23 5.97 1.30 -20.67
CA VAL A 23 4.57 1.50 -20.25
C VAL A 23 3.62 0.60 -21.03
N GLY A 24 3.80 0.45 -22.35
CA GLY A 24 2.97 -0.40 -23.18
C GLY A 24 3.05 -1.88 -22.78
N ILE A 25 4.27 -2.38 -22.58
CA ILE A 25 4.49 -3.77 -22.12
C ILE A 25 3.95 -3.93 -20.68
N SER A 26 4.19 -2.96 -19.79
CA SER A 26 3.62 -2.98 -18.43
C SER A 26 2.10 -3.12 -18.43
N LEU A 27 1.39 -2.42 -19.31
CA LEU A 27 -0.07 -2.50 -19.42
C LEU A 27 -0.54 -3.88 -19.89
N ILE A 28 0.17 -4.51 -20.82
CA ILE A 28 -0.15 -5.88 -21.27
C ILE A 28 0.02 -6.86 -20.11
N PHE A 29 1.17 -6.82 -19.41
CA PHE A 29 1.42 -7.67 -18.26
C PHE A 29 0.46 -7.39 -17.10
N ALA A 30 0.07 -6.14 -16.93
CA ALA A 30 -0.92 -5.70 -15.95
C ALA A 30 -2.29 -6.34 -16.21
N LEU A 31 -2.76 -6.34 -17.44
CA LEU A 31 -4.02 -7.01 -17.82
C LEU A 31 -3.94 -8.53 -17.59
N ILE A 32 -2.84 -9.14 -17.98
CA ILE A 32 -2.58 -10.57 -17.73
C ILE A 32 -2.62 -10.83 -16.22
N GLY A 33 -1.93 -10.02 -15.41
CA GLY A 33 -1.92 -10.11 -13.95
C GLY A 33 -3.30 -10.01 -13.33
N PHE A 34 -4.14 -9.08 -13.79
CA PHE A 34 -5.53 -8.95 -13.36
C PHE A 34 -6.32 -10.23 -13.59
N PHE A 35 -6.33 -10.76 -14.82
CA PHE A 35 -7.12 -11.93 -15.17
C PHE A 35 -6.63 -13.21 -14.46
N ILE A 36 -5.30 -13.36 -14.32
CA ILE A 36 -4.73 -14.50 -13.59
C ILE A 36 -5.12 -14.40 -12.12
N THR A 37 -4.95 -13.24 -11.48
CA THR A 37 -5.33 -13.04 -10.07
C THR A 37 -6.81 -13.31 -9.85
N TYR A 38 -7.68 -12.78 -10.72
CA TYR A 38 -9.11 -13.01 -10.63
C TYR A 38 -9.46 -14.51 -10.66
N LYS A 39 -8.94 -15.25 -11.65
CA LYS A 39 -9.18 -16.69 -11.78
C LYS A 39 -8.57 -17.51 -10.62
N MET A 40 -7.32 -17.19 -10.24
CA MET A 40 -6.65 -17.90 -9.15
C MET A 40 -7.34 -17.66 -7.81
N THR A 41 -7.86 -16.45 -7.54
CA THR A 41 -8.61 -16.19 -6.31
C THR A 41 -9.82 -17.13 -6.19
N ILE A 42 -10.59 -17.34 -7.26
CA ILE A 42 -11.72 -18.27 -7.26
C ILE A 42 -11.28 -19.70 -6.94
N THR A 43 -10.14 -20.11 -7.50
CA THR A 43 -9.61 -21.47 -7.30
C THR A 43 -9.03 -21.65 -5.88
N PHE A 44 -8.39 -20.63 -5.33
CA PHE A 44 -7.74 -20.70 -4.02
C PHE A 44 -8.73 -20.60 -2.85
N MET A 45 -9.84 -19.87 -2.97
CA MET A 45 -10.86 -19.75 -1.92
C MET A 45 -11.28 -21.12 -1.30
N PRO A 46 -11.68 -22.14 -2.07
CA PRO A 46 -12.02 -23.43 -1.48
C PRO A 46 -10.81 -24.19 -0.91
N MET A 47 -9.60 -23.93 -1.39
CA MET A 47 -8.38 -24.56 -0.89
C MET A 47 -8.03 -24.03 0.50
N THR A 48 -8.07 -22.70 0.71
CA THR A 48 -7.78 -22.09 2.01
C THR A 48 -8.83 -22.51 3.06
N LEU A 49 -10.11 -22.57 2.69
CA LEU A 49 -11.15 -23.11 3.59
C LEU A 49 -10.87 -24.55 4.03
N LYS A 50 -10.48 -25.42 3.09
CA LYS A 50 -10.14 -26.83 3.40
C LYS A 50 -8.89 -26.95 4.26
N SER A 51 -7.91 -26.06 4.08
CA SER A 51 -6.67 -26.02 4.87
C SER A 51 -6.86 -25.41 6.27
N GLY A 52 -8.07 -24.93 6.61
CA GLY A 52 -8.33 -24.30 7.90
C GLY A 52 -7.95 -22.81 7.95
N LEU A 53 -7.48 -22.22 6.85
CA LEU A 53 -7.24 -20.77 6.73
C LEU A 53 -8.56 -20.07 6.44
N LYS A 54 -9.28 -19.75 7.51
CA LYS A 54 -10.62 -19.18 7.47
C LYS A 54 -10.85 -18.23 8.63
N GLY A 55 -11.50 -17.13 8.35
CA GLY A 55 -11.93 -16.15 9.33
C GLY A 55 -13.46 -16.12 9.47
N ILE A 56 -13.92 -15.37 10.44
CA ILE A 56 -15.33 -15.10 10.67
C ILE A 56 -15.50 -13.59 10.64
N ASP A 57 -16.54 -13.11 9.96
CA ASP A 57 -16.87 -11.69 10.00
C ASP A 57 -17.46 -11.34 11.38
N ILE A 58 -16.55 -10.97 12.29
CA ILE A 58 -16.88 -10.71 13.72
C ILE A 58 -17.93 -9.60 13.84
N ASN A 59 -17.93 -8.64 12.92
CA ASN A 59 -18.91 -7.55 12.92
C ASN A 59 -20.34 -8.02 12.67
N LYS A 60 -20.53 -9.23 12.10
CA LYS A 60 -21.87 -9.74 11.72
C LYS A 60 -22.32 -10.93 12.57
N CYS A 61 -21.47 -11.45 13.45
CA CYS A 61 -21.84 -12.52 14.38
C CYS A 61 -22.29 -11.93 15.71
N GLU A 62 -23.40 -12.42 16.26
CA GLU A 62 -23.85 -12.06 17.62
C GLU A 62 -22.96 -12.72 18.66
N ASP A 63 -22.64 -14.00 18.47
CA ASP A 63 -21.72 -14.77 19.29
C ASP A 63 -20.77 -15.59 18.40
N VAL A 64 -19.51 -15.23 18.41
CA VAL A 64 -18.44 -15.90 17.63
C VAL A 64 -18.28 -17.37 18.04
N HIS A 65 -18.60 -17.71 19.28
CA HIS A 65 -18.49 -19.07 19.80
C HIS A 65 -19.75 -19.91 19.53
N ASN A 66 -20.86 -19.29 19.16
CA ASN A 66 -22.09 -19.98 18.84
C ASN A 66 -22.05 -20.59 17.44
N LEU A 67 -21.82 -21.90 17.37
CA LEU A 67 -21.78 -22.66 16.10
C LEU A 67 -23.10 -22.66 15.31
N LYS A 68 -24.22 -22.30 15.98
CA LYS A 68 -25.55 -22.26 15.37
C LYS A 68 -25.97 -20.85 14.93
N ASP A 69 -25.13 -19.84 15.12
CA ASP A 69 -25.43 -18.48 14.64
C ASP A 69 -25.54 -18.49 13.11
N PRO A 70 -26.70 -18.14 12.52
CA PRO A 70 -26.88 -18.11 11.07
C PRO A 70 -25.98 -17.09 10.37
N ASN A 71 -25.45 -16.10 11.10
CA ASN A 71 -24.52 -15.11 10.59
C ASN A 71 -23.05 -15.54 10.69
N ARG A 72 -22.79 -16.68 11.34
CA ARG A 72 -21.45 -17.27 11.44
C ARG A 72 -21.05 -17.96 10.14
N LYS A 73 -20.77 -17.17 9.12
CA LYS A 73 -20.24 -17.69 7.86
C LYS A 73 -18.72 -17.71 7.91
N GLU A 74 -18.15 -18.89 7.71
CA GLU A 74 -16.70 -19.02 7.51
C GLU A 74 -16.31 -18.49 6.13
N ILE A 75 -15.35 -17.56 6.11
CA ILE A 75 -14.87 -16.87 4.93
C ILE A 75 -13.40 -17.28 4.72
N PRO A 76 -12.99 -17.66 3.49
CA PRO A 76 -11.59 -17.98 3.20
C PRO A 76 -10.68 -16.79 3.52
N GLU A 77 -9.55 -17.06 4.17
CA GLU A 77 -8.59 -16.06 4.64
C GLU A 77 -7.23 -16.23 3.94
N SER A 78 -6.33 -15.24 4.12
CA SER A 78 -4.97 -15.21 3.56
C SER A 78 -4.92 -15.19 2.03
N LEU A 79 -6.00 -14.72 1.38
CA LEU A 79 -6.06 -14.63 -0.10
C LEU A 79 -5.09 -13.59 -0.68
N GLY A 80 -4.44 -12.77 0.16
CA GLY A 80 -3.36 -11.87 -0.23
C GLY A 80 -2.17 -12.56 -0.89
N ILE A 81 -1.98 -13.86 -0.63
CA ILE A 81 -0.93 -14.66 -1.28
C ILE A 81 -1.13 -14.74 -2.80
N VAL A 82 -2.38 -14.71 -3.29
CA VAL A 82 -2.68 -14.85 -4.71
C VAL A 82 -2.19 -13.64 -5.52
N PRO A 83 -2.62 -12.39 -5.25
CA PRO A 83 -2.10 -11.24 -5.98
C PRO A 83 -0.59 -11.05 -5.79
N ALA A 84 -0.03 -11.36 -4.61
CA ALA A 84 1.39 -11.27 -4.37
C ALA A 84 2.19 -12.25 -5.26
N THR A 85 1.77 -13.51 -5.33
CA THR A 85 2.43 -14.51 -6.19
C THR A 85 2.30 -14.15 -7.67
N VAL A 86 1.11 -13.75 -8.13
CA VAL A 86 0.90 -13.33 -9.52
C VAL A 86 1.71 -12.10 -9.86
N PHE A 87 1.76 -11.10 -8.97
CA PHE A 87 2.58 -9.91 -9.11
C PHE A 87 4.06 -10.28 -9.29
N LEU A 88 4.61 -11.13 -8.42
CA LEU A 88 6.01 -11.56 -8.51
C LEU A 88 6.29 -12.29 -9.84
N LEU A 89 5.42 -13.20 -10.26
CA LEU A 89 5.57 -13.89 -11.54
C LEU A 89 5.52 -12.92 -12.72
N VAL A 90 4.55 -12.02 -12.73
CA VAL A 90 4.39 -11.02 -13.80
C VAL A 90 5.59 -10.09 -13.86
N THR A 91 6.08 -9.60 -12.72
CA THR A 91 7.22 -8.67 -12.67
C THR A 91 8.55 -9.35 -13.01
N ILE A 92 8.77 -10.61 -12.61
CA ILE A 92 9.96 -11.38 -12.99
C ILE A 92 10.00 -11.62 -14.52
N ILE A 93 8.87 -12.00 -15.13
CA ILE A 93 8.79 -12.20 -16.57
C ILE A 93 8.93 -10.84 -17.29
N PHE A 94 8.30 -9.80 -16.77
CA PHE A 94 8.38 -8.46 -17.35
C PHE A 94 9.81 -7.91 -17.35
N GLN A 95 10.63 -8.23 -16.34
CA GLN A 95 12.04 -7.85 -16.27
C GLN A 95 12.85 -8.28 -17.50
N ILE A 96 12.48 -9.40 -18.15
CA ILE A 96 13.16 -9.88 -19.36
C ILE A 96 13.04 -8.88 -20.53
N PHE A 97 11.97 -8.09 -20.54
CA PHE A 97 11.68 -7.11 -21.58
C PHE A 97 12.20 -5.70 -21.23
N LEU A 98 12.65 -5.50 -19.98
CA LEU A 98 13.29 -4.27 -19.56
C LEU A 98 14.78 -4.31 -19.93
N GLN A 99 15.24 -3.29 -20.64
CA GLN A 99 16.66 -3.10 -20.93
C GLN A 99 17.32 -2.39 -19.75
N LEU A 100 17.47 -3.11 -18.62
CA LEU A 100 18.08 -2.58 -17.41
C LEU A 100 19.59 -2.71 -17.46
N ASP A 101 20.29 -1.69 -16.99
CA ASP A 101 21.72 -1.80 -16.69
C ASP A 101 21.97 -2.67 -15.44
N ASN A 102 23.24 -2.94 -15.12
CA ASN A 102 23.59 -3.82 -14.00
C ASN A 102 23.11 -3.27 -12.64
N GLU A 103 23.11 -1.96 -12.46
CA GLU A 103 22.71 -1.30 -11.22
C GLU A 103 21.18 -1.33 -11.06
N GLN A 104 20.46 -0.96 -12.10
CA GLN A 104 19.01 -1.03 -12.16
C GLN A 104 18.50 -2.47 -11.96
N GLN A 105 19.17 -3.45 -12.55
CA GLN A 105 18.86 -4.86 -12.39
C GLN A 105 19.07 -5.33 -10.94
N LEU A 106 20.16 -4.88 -10.31
CA LEU A 106 20.41 -5.16 -8.89
C LEU A 106 19.31 -4.58 -8.00
N GLN A 107 18.92 -3.33 -8.23
CA GLN A 107 17.84 -2.66 -7.49
C GLN A 107 16.49 -3.35 -7.70
N TYR A 108 16.19 -3.76 -8.92
CA TYR A 108 14.95 -4.47 -9.25
C TYR A 108 14.87 -5.83 -8.55
N ASN A 109 15.93 -6.62 -8.63
CA ASN A 109 16.01 -7.92 -7.97
C ASN A 109 15.97 -7.80 -6.44
N ALA A 110 16.63 -6.79 -5.87
CA ALA A 110 16.59 -6.51 -4.44
C ALA A 110 15.18 -6.12 -3.97
N SER A 111 14.46 -5.33 -4.78
CA SER A 111 13.05 -5.00 -4.53
C SER A 111 12.17 -6.25 -4.54
N LEU A 112 12.29 -7.09 -5.57
CA LEU A 112 11.52 -8.34 -5.66
C LEU A 112 11.84 -9.30 -4.51
N LEU A 113 13.10 -9.38 -4.09
CA LEU A 113 13.52 -10.19 -2.95
C LEU A 113 12.90 -9.68 -1.66
N SER A 114 12.94 -8.36 -1.40
CA SER A 114 12.33 -7.75 -0.21
C SER A 114 10.81 -7.95 -0.19
N ILE A 115 10.14 -7.78 -1.33
CA ILE A 115 8.69 -8.01 -1.47
C ILE A 115 8.36 -9.48 -1.25
N SER A 116 9.13 -10.41 -1.84
CA SER A 116 8.95 -11.86 -1.67
C SER A 116 9.09 -12.27 -0.21
N PHE A 117 10.13 -11.77 0.45
CA PHE A 117 10.39 -12.09 1.86
C PHE A 117 9.28 -11.54 2.76
N MET A 118 8.81 -10.30 2.49
CA MET A 118 7.68 -9.72 3.23
C MET A 118 6.36 -10.46 2.99
N THR A 119 6.11 -10.91 1.76
CA THR A 119 4.95 -11.75 1.44
C THR A 119 4.98 -13.07 2.20
N PHE A 120 6.15 -13.72 2.23
CA PHE A 120 6.35 -14.94 3.00
C PHE A 120 6.12 -14.72 4.50
N LEU A 121 6.65 -13.62 5.06
CA LEU A 121 6.45 -13.29 6.47
C LEU A 121 4.98 -13.00 6.79
N GLY A 122 4.26 -12.31 5.91
CA GLY A 122 2.83 -12.07 6.08
C GLY A 122 2.02 -13.36 6.05
N PHE A 123 2.36 -14.28 5.15
CA PHE A 123 1.73 -15.58 5.11
C PHE A 123 2.06 -16.44 6.34
N ALA A 124 3.30 -16.41 6.81
CA ALA A 124 3.68 -17.06 8.05
C ALA A 124 2.93 -16.48 9.26
N ASP A 125 2.68 -15.16 9.27
CA ASP A 125 1.87 -14.50 10.30
C ASP A 125 0.42 -14.98 10.28
N ASP A 126 -0.20 -15.05 9.11
CA ASP A 126 -1.57 -15.56 8.96
C ASP A 126 -1.72 -17.01 9.43
N VAL A 127 -0.67 -17.84 9.28
CA VAL A 127 -0.70 -19.27 9.67
C VAL A 127 -0.37 -19.50 11.14
N VAL A 128 0.62 -18.76 11.68
CA VAL A 128 1.23 -19.02 13.01
C VAL A 128 0.80 -17.99 14.07
N ASP A 129 0.19 -16.88 13.68
CA ASP A 129 -0.19 -15.75 14.56
C ASP A 129 1.02 -15.23 15.37
N LEU A 130 1.92 -14.54 14.68
CA LEU A 130 3.18 -14.08 15.25
C LEU A 130 2.95 -13.03 16.34
N LYS A 131 3.75 -13.09 17.42
CA LYS A 131 3.71 -12.08 18.48
C LYS A 131 4.09 -10.72 17.93
N TRP A 132 3.43 -9.66 18.41
CA TRP A 132 3.58 -8.26 17.95
C TRP A 132 5.04 -7.78 17.81
N ARG A 133 5.93 -8.16 18.73
CA ARG A 133 7.35 -7.80 18.67
C ARG A 133 8.05 -8.28 17.40
N TYR A 134 7.67 -9.45 16.88
CA TYR A 134 8.24 -9.98 15.65
C TYR A 134 7.72 -9.23 14.42
N LYS A 135 6.46 -8.77 14.45
CA LYS A 135 5.85 -7.94 13.38
C LYS A 135 6.58 -6.61 13.15
N LEU A 136 7.35 -6.11 14.12
CA LEU A 136 8.20 -4.92 13.95
C LEU A 136 9.61 -5.27 13.47
N PHE A 137 10.18 -6.38 13.97
CA PHE A 137 11.58 -6.72 13.70
C PHE A 137 11.77 -7.39 12.34
N LEU A 138 10.85 -8.26 11.92
CA LEU A 138 10.98 -9.00 10.66
C LEU A 138 10.95 -8.10 9.41
N PRO A 139 10.11 -7.05 9.31
CA PRO A 139 10.17 -6.11 8.21
C PRO A 139 11.51 -5.37 8.08
N LEU A 140 12.19 -5.13 9.22
CA LEU A 140 13.54 -4.57 9.21
C LEU A 140 14.51 -5.46 8.42
N ILE A 141 14.52 -6.77 8.72
CA ILE A 141 15.37 -7.73 8.02
C ILE A 141 14.98 -7.84 6.54
N ALA A 142 13.69 -7.88 6.25
CA ALA A 142 13.17 -7.94 4.89
C ALA A 142 13.52 -6.71 4.04
N SER A 143 13.81 -5.57 4.67
CA SER A 143 14.22 -4.34 3.97
C SER A 143 15.72 -4.28 3.63
N PHE A 144 16.56 -5.16 4.19
CA PHE A 144 18.01 -5.12 3.95
C PHE A 144 18.41 -5.23 2.47
N PRO A 145 17.87 -6.17 1.66
CA PRO A 145 18.23 -6.23 0.25
C PRO A 145 17.98 -4.90 -0.47
N LEU A 146 16.82 -4.29 -0.21
CA LEU A 146 16.43 -3.00 -0.77
C LEU A 146 17.41 -1.88 -0.42
N ILE A 147 17.88 -1.82 0.83
CA ILE A 147 18.76 -0.77 1.33
C ILE A 147 20.21 -0.98 0.89
N PHE A 148 20.66 -2.23 0.79
CA PHE A 148 22.00 -2.55 0.29
C PHE A 148 22.13 -2.25 -1.20
N ALA A 149 21.07 -2.47 -1.98
CA ALA A 149 21.05 -2.17 -3.41
C ALA A 149 20.81 -0.67 -3.71
N TYR A 150 20.48 0.14 -2.70
CA TYR A 150 20.23 1.57 -2.92
C TYR A 150 21.53 2.32 -3.22
N SER A 151 21.61 2.89 -4.43
CA SER A 151 22.74 3.67 -4.92
C SER A 151 22.44 5.17 -5.02
N GLY A 152 21.20 5.59 -4.75
CA GLY A 152 20.80 6.98 -4.84
C GLY A 152 21.43 7.87 -3.75
N ALA A 153 21.26 9.18 -3.92
CA ALA A 153 21.79 10.18 -3.00
C ALA A 153 21.14 10.09 -1.61
N THR A 154 21.99 10.16 -0.56
CA THR A 154 21.55 10.12 0.85
C THR A 154 21.39 11.52 1.44
N ASN A 155 21.19 12.53 0.60
CA ASN A 155 21.00 13.90 1.01
C ASN A 155 19.52 14.31 1.03
N ILE A 156 19.20 15.28 1.88
CA ILE A 156 17.90 15.97 1.88
C ILE A 156 18.10 17.36 1.33
N ILE A 157 17.40 17.68 0.24
CA ILE A 157 17.33 19.03 -0.29
C ILE A 157 16.31 19.82 0.54
N MET A 158 16.73 20.98 1.05
CA MET A 158 15.86 21.82 1.85
C MET A 158 14.93 22.65 0.97
N PRO A 159 13.62 22.75 1.28
CA PRO A 159 12.71 23.67 0.61
C PRO A 159 13.23 25.11 0.65
N ASN A 160 12.99 25.87 -0.40
CA ASN A 160 13.51 27.23 -0.55
C ASN A 160 13.19 28.17 0.62
N PHE A 161 12.04 28.00 1.26
CA PHE A 161 11.69 28.82 2.44
C PHE A 161 12.58 28.49 3.65
N ILE A 162 12.94 27.22 3.83
CA ILE A 162 13.87 26.78 4.89
C ILE A 162 15.29 27.21 4.54
N PHE A 163 15.71 27.04 3.27
CA PHE A 163 17.02 27.50 2.81
C PHE A 163 17.24 29.00 3.05
N LYS A 164 16.22 29.84 2.80
CA LYS A 164 16.29 31.26 3.07
C LYS A 164 16.49 31.61 4.56
N ILE A 165 16.05 30.73 5.47
CA ILE A 165 16.18 30.93 6.92
C ILE A 165 17.52 30.39 7.44
N ILE A 166 17.89 29.15 7.01
CA ILE A 166 19.01 28.39 7.58
C ILE A 166 20.28 28.57 6.76
N GLY A 167 20.19 28.95 5.46
CA GLY A 167 21.34 29.08 4.55
C GLY A 167 21.92 27.76 4.03
N ILE A 168 21.36 26.60 4.42
CA ILE A 168 21.84 25.27 4.03
C ILE A 168 20.93 24.70 2.95
N LYS A 169 21.47 24.47 1.74
CA LYS A 169 20.71 23.97 0.58
C LYS A 169 20.45 22.46 0.65
N SER A 170 21.40 21.70 1.13
CA SER A 170 21.27 20.24 1.29
C SER A 170 22.04 19.75 2.51
N ILE A 171 21.52 18.70 3.14
CA ILE A 171 22.17 18.03 4.28
C ILE A 171 22.40 16.60 3.87
N GLU A 172 23.64 16.12 3.94
CA GLU A 172 23.97 14.73 3.74
C GLU A 172 23.73 13.96 5.04
N LEU A 173 22.88 12.95 4.99
CA LEU A 173 22.50 12.15 6.15
C LEU A 173 23.23 10.80 6.22
N GLY A 174 23.80 10.32 5.09
CA GLY A 174 24.53 9.04 5.03
C GLY A 174 23.75 7.87 5.63
N ILE A 175 24.30 7.27 6.69
CA ILE A 175 23.68 6.13 7.38
C ILE A 175 22.30 6.43 7.99
N ILE A 176 22.06 7.67 8.42
CA ILE A 176 20.77 8.09 8.98
C ILE A 176 19.67 7.99 7.91
N TYR A 177 19.99 8.31 6.66
CA TYR A 177 19.05 8.15 5.55
C TYR A 177 18.70 6.66 5.32
N LYS A 178 19.66 5.76 5.44
CA LYS A 178 19.42 4.31 5.36
C LYS A 178 18.54 3.80 6.52
N VAL A 179 18.74 4.33 7.72
CA VAL A 179 17.84 4.06 8.86
C VAL A 179 16.42 4.56 8.59
N TYR A 180 16.29 5.77 8.02
CA TYR A 180 14.99 6.29 7.59
C TYR A 180 14.29 5.36 6.58
N MET A 181 15.01 4.81 5.60
CA MET A 181 14.44 3.85 4.63
C MET A 181 13.95 2.57 5.32
N CYS A 182 14.70 2.04 6.30
CA CYS A 182 14.25 0.91 7.12
C CYS A 182 12.94 1.23 7.84
N LEU A 183 12.89 2.38 8.51
CA LEU A 183 11.69 2.81 9.25
C LEU A 183 10.51 3.06 8.32
N LEU A 184 10.75 3.59 7.13
CA LEU A 184 9.73 3.76 6.10
C LEU A 184 9.14 2.41 5.67
N SER A 185 9.99 1.41 5.43
CA SER A 185 9.54 0.05 5.07
C SER A 185 8.70 -0.58 6.18
N ILE A 186 9.14 -0.47 7.43
CA ILE A 186 8.39 -0.94 8.61
C ILE A 186 7.05 -0.19 8.72
N PHE A 187 7.06 1.12 8.52
CA PHE A 187 5.86 1.94 8.59
C PHE A 187 4.87 1.56 7.49
N CYS A 188 5.28 1.48 6.22
CA CYS A 188 4.41 1.15 5.10
C CYS A 188 3.73 -0.21 5.30
N THR A 189 4.48 -1.23 5.75
CA THR A 189 3.95 -2.58 5.97
C THR A 189 2.94 -2.64 7.10
N ASN A 190 3.24 -2.03 8.24
CA ASN A 190 2.36 -2.09 9.40
C ASN A 190 1.17 -1.12 9.31
N SER A 191 1.32 0.04 8.66
CA SER A 191 0.28 1.06 8.64
C SER A 191 -0.98 0.63 7.89
N ILE A 192 -0.84 -0.16 6.81
CA ILE A 192 -1.97 -0.73 6.06
C ILE A 192 -2.72 -1.73 6.95
N ASN A 193 -1.99 -2.60 7.65
CA ASN A 193 -2.56 -3.59 8.56
C ASN A 193 -3.26 -2.93 9.77
N ILE A 194 -2.67 -1.89 10.35
CA ILE A 194 -3.28 -1.17 11.49
C ILE A 194 -4.54 -0.41 11.05
N TYR A 195 -4.62 0.03 9.80
CA TYR A 195 -5.78 0.71 9.22
C TYR A 195 -6.66 -0.28 8.46
N ALA A 196 -7.19 -1.24 9.19
CA ALA A 196 -7.95 -2.39 8.72
C ALA A 196 -9.21 -2.62 9.59
N GLY A 197 -10.04 -3.57 9.19
CA GLY A 197 -11.12 -4.11 10.03
C GLY A 197 -12.54 -3.91 9.50
N ILE A 198 -12.71 -3.44 8.26
CA ILE A 198 -13.96 -3.43 7.52
C ILE A 198 -13.71 -3.89 6.08
N ASN A 199 -14.69 -4.57 5.51
CA ASN A 199 -14.56 -5.20 4.20
C ASN A 199 -14.14 -4.22 3.10
N GLY A 200 -13.04 -4.53 2.39
CA GLY A 200 -12.57 -3.78 1.24
C GLY A 200 -11.69 -2.57 1.55
N LEU A 201 -11.48 -2.22 2.82
CA LEU A 201 -10.71 -1.03 3.16
C LEU A 201 -9.23 -1.18 2.83
N GLU A 202 -8.60 -2.28 3.22
CA GLU A 202 -7.16 -2.52 3.09
C GLU A 202 -6.73 -2.56 1.61
N VAL A 203 -7.47 -3.30 0.78
CA VAL A 203 -7.19 -3.36 -0.65
C VAL A 203 -7.58 -2.04 -1.33
N GLY A 204 -8.72 -1.45 -0.94
CA GLY A 204 -9.20 -0.20 -1.49
C GLY A 204 -8.24 0.98 -1.27
N GLN A 205 -7.71 1.14 -0.04
CA GLN A 205 -6.69 2.17 0.24
C GLN A 205 -5.41 1.93 -0.56
N SER A 206 -4.99 0.66 -0.70
CA SER A 206 -3.79 0.30 -1.46
C SER A 206 -3.94 0.59 -2.96
N LEU A 207 -5.13 0.37 -3.53
CA LEU A 207 -5.44 0.74 -4.92
C LEU A 207 -5.36 2.25 -5.13
N ILE A 208 -5.89 3.05 -4.20
CA ILE A 208 -5.85 4.51 -4.30
C ILE A 208 -4.41 5.01 -4.19
N ILE A 209 -3.64 4.50 -3.23
CA ILE A 209 -2.22 4.87 -3.06
C ILE A 209 -1.41 4.49 -4.30
N SER A 210 -1.58 3.27 -4.83
CA SER A 210 -0.84 2.84 -6.03
C SER A 210 -1.18 3.69 -7.26
N LEU A 211 -2.46 4.01 -7.47
CA LEU A 211 -2.88 4.92 -8.54
C LEU A 211 -2.28 6.32 -8.36
N THR A 212 -2.23 6.81 -7.12
CA THR A 212 -1.62 8.10 -6.79
C THR A 212 -0.13 8.11 -7.11
N ILE A 213 0.60 7.03 -6.82
CA ILE A 213 2.02 6.88 -7.17
C ILE A 213 2.21 6.82 -8.69
N ILE A 214 1.37 6.09 -9.41
CA ILE A 214 1.42 6.03 -10.87
C ILE A 214 1.22 7.43 -11.46
N LEU A 215 0.22 8.17 -10.99
CA LEU A 215 -0.03 9.56 -11.42
C LEU A 215 1.12 10.49 -11.05
N TYR A 216 1.68 10.35 -9.84
CA TYR A 216 2.87 11.09 -9.41
C TYR A 216 4.04 10.87 -10.37
N ASN A 217 4.40 9.61 -10.64
CA ASN A 217 5.49 9.25 -11.55
C ASN A 217 5.25 9.80 -12.97
N LEU A 218 4.01 9.71 -13.48
CA LEU A 218 3.64 10.22 -14.78
C LEU A 218 3.82 11.75 -14.86
N ILE A 219 3.40 12.48 -13.82
CA ILE A 219 3.55 13.94 -13.76
C ILE A 219 5.02 14.32 -13.64
N GLU A 220 5.82 13.61 -12.82
CA GLU A 220 7.26 13.86 -12.70
C GLU A 220 7.99 13.63 -14.04
N ILE A 221 7.68 12.54 -14.74
CA ILE A 221 8.23 12.29 -16.08
C ILE A 221 7.89 13.43 -17.06
N ILE A 222 6.64 13.93 -17.03
CA ILE A 222 6.20 15.02 -17.91
C ILE A 222 6.86 16.36 -17.55
N LEU A 223 7.10 16.64 -16.28
CA LEU A 223 7.58 17.95 -15.83
C LEU A 223 9.09 18.05 -15.66
N HIS A 224 9.80 16.93 -15.46
CA HIS A 224 11.21 16.90 -15.08
C HIS A 224 11.96 15.81 -15.82
N ASP A 225 12.77 16.19 -16.84
CA ASP A 225 13.57 15.26 -17.65
C ASP A 225 14.68 14.52 -16.86
N GLY A 226 14.99 14.93 -15.64
CA GLY A 226 16.18 14.47 -14.90
C GLY A 226 16.01 13.18 -14.08
N GLN A 227 14.79 12.61 -13.95
CA GLN A 227 14.51 11.41 -13.14
C GLN A 227 13.56 10.45 -13.85
N VAL A 228 13.67 10.35 -15.15
CA VAL A 228 12.76 9.52 -15.97
C VAL A 228 12.92 8.05 -15.63
N GLU A 229 14.15 7.57 -15.48
CA GLU A 229 14.45 6.15 -15.24
C GLU A 229 13.92 5.66 -13.89
N GLU A 230 14.10 6.43 -12.83
CA GLU A 230 13.62 6.10 -11.47
C GLU A 230 12.08 6.09 -11.43
N ASN A 231 11.44 7.05 -12.08
CA ASN A 231 9.99 7.08 -12.18
C ASN A 231 9.45 5.93 -13.03
N LEU A 232 10.11 5.55 -14.13
CA LEU A 232 9.78 4.36 -14.92
C LEU A 232 9.97 3.08 -14.13
N PHE A 233 11.04 2.98 -13.33
CA PHE A 233 11.24 1.87 -12.40
C PHE A 233 10.05 1.73 -11.44
N SER A 234 9.65 2.82 -10.78
CA SER A 234 8.50 2.82 -9.88
C SER A 234 7.20 2.43 -10.59
N MET A 235 6.96 2.94 -11.81
CA MET A 235 5.80 2.56 -12.62
C MET A 235 5.79 1.08 -12.99
N SER A 236 6.95 0.50 -13.32
CA SER A 236 7.10 -0.91 -13.68
C SER A 236 6.67 -1.87 -12.56
N ILE A 237 6.75 -1.41 -11.31
CA ILE A 237 6.28 -2.13 -10.11
C ILE A 237 4.82 -1.79 -9.79
N MET A 238 4.45 -0.49 -9.86
CA MET A 238 3.12 -0.05 -9.40
C MET A 238 1.99 -0.43 -10.35
N ILE A 239 2.20 -0.49 -11.65
CA ILE A 239 1.16 -0.86 -12.62
C ILE A 239 0.72 -2.32 -12.43
N PRO A 240 1.63 -3.33 -12.39
CA PRO A 240 1.26 -4.71 -12.08
C PRO A 240 0.66 -4.86 -10.67
N PHE A 241 1.19 -4.14 -9.66
CA PHE A 241 0.65 -4.16 -8.32
C PHE A 241 -0.82 -3.72 -8.29
N PHE A 242 -1.13 -2.59 -8.94
CA PHE A 242 -2.50 -2.06 -9.02
C PHE A 242 -3.47 -3.09 -9.61
N THR A 243 -3.11 -3.71 -10.73
CA THR A 243 -4.01 -4.62 -11.44
C THR A 243 -4.17 -5.97 -10.73
N CYS A 244 -3.10 -6.54 -10.17
CA CYS A 244 -3.20 -7.74 -9.34
C CYS A 244 -4.05 -7.49 -8.09
N SER A 245 -3.86 -6.35 -7.42
CA SER A 245 -4.69 -5.94 -6.27
C SER A 245 -6.15 -5.71 -6.66
N LEU A 246 -6.40 -5.13 -7.83
CA LEU A 246 -7.74 -4.93 -8.36
C LEU A 246 -8.46 -6.28 -8.59
N GLY A 247 -7.74 -7.29 -9.09
CA GLY A 247 -8.26 -8.65 -9.25
C GLY A 247 -8.76 -9.25 -7.93
N LEU A 248 -8.01 -9.06 -6.83
CA LEU A 248 -8.42 -9.49 -5.49
C LEU A 248 -9.57 -8.62 -4.94
N PHE A 249 -9.55 -7.30 -5.18
CA PHE A 249 -10.56 -6.38 -4.69
C PHE A 249 -11.98 -6.73 -5.15
N MET A 250 -12.12 -7.36 -6.32
CA MET A 250 -13.42 -7.81 -6.82
C MET A 250 -14.12 -8.78 -5.86
N PHE A 251 -13.37 -9.52 -5.04
CA PHE A 251 -13.86 -10.48 -4.05
C PHE A 251 -13.83 -9.96 -2.61
N ASN A 252 -12.92 -8.99 -2.32
CA ASN A 252 -12.75 -8.43 -0.98
C ASN A 252 -13.66 -7.23 -0.69
N LYS A 253 -14.16 -6.51 -1.72
CA LYS A 253 -15.11 -5.40 -1.52
C LYS A 253 -16.38 -5.87 -0.82
N TYR A 254 -17.06 -4.95 -0.12
CA TYR A 254 -18.31 -5.26 0.57
C TYR A 254 -19.43 -5.75 -0.39
N PRO A 255 -20.18 -6.84 -0.09
CA PRO A 255 -19.94 -7.80 0.98
C PRO A 255 -18.79 -8.75 0.63
N SER A 256 -17.77 -8.83 1.50
CA SER A 256 -16.59 -9.62 1.20
C SER A 256 -16.88 -11.13 1.17
N VAL A 257 -16.30 -11.81 0.19
CA VAL A 257 -16.34 -13.27 0.07
C VAL A 257 -14.98 -13.91 0.39
N CYS A 258 -13.95 -13.10 0.61
CA CYS A 258 -12.64 -13.55 1.06
C CYS A 258 -11.94 -12.48 1.90
N PHE A 259 -11.13 -12.92 2.88
CA PHE A 259 -10.25 -12.08 3.65
C PHE A 259 -8.83 -12.16 3.10
N ILE A 260 -8.13 -11.04 3.17
CA ILE A 260 -6.83 -10.86 2.53
C ILE A 260 -5.66 -11.33 3.39
N GLY A 261 -5.84 -11.33 4.73
CA GLY A 261 -4.79 -11.63 5.71
C GLY A 261 -3.71 -10.54 5.83
N ASP A 262 -2.81 -10.74 6.80
CA ASP A 262 -1.61 -9.94 6.98
C ASP A 262 -0.68 -10.05 5.76
N THR A 263 -0.76 -11.17 5.04
CA THR A 263 -0.05 -11.43 3.76
C THR A 263 -0.20 -10.28 2.78
N TYR A 264 -1.43 -9.80 2.54
CA TYR A 264 -1.67 -8.71 1.60
C TYR A 264 -1.10 -7.39 2.11
N CYS A 265 -1.31 -7.08 3.38
CA CYS A 265 -0.86 -5.83 3.98
C CYS A 265 0.66 -5.69 3.92
N TYR A 266 1.39 -6.77 4.20
CA TYR A 266 2.84 -6.80 4.16
C TYR A 266 3.38 -6.75 2.74
N PHE A 267 2.76 -7.48 1.81
CA PHE A 267 3.04 -7.41 0.38
C PHE A 267 2.88 -5.98 -0.14
N ALA A 268 1.72 -5.36 0.10
CA ALA A 268 1.41 -4.02 -0.37
C ALA A 268 2.35 -2.97 0.22
N GLY A 269 2.57 -3.01 1.54
CA GLY A 269 3.42 -2.04 2.22
C GLY A 269 4.87 -2.09 1.76
N MET A 270 5.46 -3.29 1.59
CA MET A 270 6.82 -3.42 1.08
C MET A 270 6.92 -2.98 -0.38
N THR A 271 5.90 -3.26 -1.19
CA THR A 271 5.87 -2.82 -2.60
C THR A 271 5.86 -1.30 -2.69
N PHE A 272 5.10 -0.61 -1.84
CA PHE A 272 5.13 0.86 -1.77
C PHE A 272 6.48 1.39 -1.31
N ALA A 273 7.09 0.77 -0.32
CA ALA A 273 8.43 1.16 0.15
C ALA A 273 9.47 1.01 -0.97
N CYS A 274 9.48 -0.11 -1.70
CA CYS A 274 10.37 -0.33 -2.85
C CYS A 274 10.18 0.73 -3.93
N ALA A 275 8.93 1.00 -4.32
CA ALA A 275 8.62 2.02 -5.33
C ALA A 275 9.07 3.42 -4.90
N GLY A 276 8.86 3.80 -3.63
CA GLY A 276 9.24 5.12 -3.13
C GLY A 276 10.74 5.29 -2.91
N ILE A 277 11.45 4.23 -2.53
CA ILE A 277 12.89 4.26 -2.27
C ILE A 277 13.67 4.30 -3.57
N HIS A 278 13.46 3.32 -4.47
CA HIS A 278 14.17 3.28 -5.76
C HIS A 278 13.60 4.26 -6.79
N GLY A 279 12.36 4.70 -6.66
CA GLY A 279 11.82 5.83 -7.42
C GLY A 279 12.28 7.20 -6.91
N HIS A 280 13.15 7.25 -5.90
CA HIS A 280 13.75 8.45 -5.30
C HIS A 280 12.74 9.47 -4.74
N PHE A 281 11.50 9.05 -4.45
CA PHE A 281 10.46 9.89 -3.84
C PHE A 281 10.03 9.43 -2.45
N SER A 282 10.89 8.73 -1.73
CA SER A 282 10.61 8.18 -0.38
C SER A 282 10.05 9.19 0.62
N LYS A 283 10.38 10.47 0.47
CA LYS A 283 9.85 11.57 1.29
C LYS A 283 8.41 11.91 0.91
N SER A 284 8.09 11.91 -0.39
CA SER A 284 6.75 12.22 -0.91
C SER A 284 5.76 11.10 -0.61
N ILE A 285 6.22 9.84 -0.47
CA ILE A 285 5.33 8.71 -0.20
C ILE A 285 4.56 8.86 1.11
N LEU A 286 5.16 9.50 2.13
CA LEU A 286 4.50 9.77 3.41
C LEU A 286 3.27 10.68 3.23
N LEU A 287 3.27 11.57 2.24
CA LEU A 287 2.10 12.39 1.93
C LEU A 287 0.93 11.55 1.39
N PHE A 288 1.22 10.45 0.70
CA PHE A 288 0.19 9.53 0.19
C PHE A 288 -0.39 8.65 1.29
N PHE A 289 0.29 8.55 2.44
CA PHE A 289 -0.09 7.78 3.61
C PHE A 289 -0.74 8.64 4.73
N ILE A 290 -1.26 9.84 4.43
CA ILE A 290 -1.88 10.73 5.44
C ILE A 290 -2.95 10.02 6.27
N PRO A 291 -3.95 9.30 5.69
CA PRO A 291 -4.95 8.59 6.50
C PRO A 291 -4.35 7.51 7.40
N GLN A 292 -3.33 6.79 6.93
CA GLN A 292 -2.62 5.76 7.69
C GLN A 292 -1.81 6.37 8.83
N ILE A 293 -1.17 7.52 8.59
CA ILE A 293 -0.46 8.30 9.64
C ILE A 293 -1.46 8.75 10.70
N LEU A 294 -2.59 9.32 10.30
CA LEU A 294 -3.64 9.74 11.24
C LEU A 294 -4.17 8.56 12.05
N ASN A 295 -4.44 7.42 11.39
CA ASN A 295 -4.87 6.21 12.08
C ASN A 295 -3.83 5.71 13.08
N PHE A 296 -2.55 5.74 12.70
CA PHE A 296 -1.44 5.38 13.58
C PHE A 296 -1.36 6.32 14.79
N LEU A 297 -1.43 7.64 14.57
CA LEU A 297 -1.40 8.63 15.66
C LEU A 297 -2.56 8.45 16.64
N PHE A 298 -3.79 8.23 16.15
CA PHE A 298 -4.92 7.91 17.03
C PHE A 298 -4.73 6.60 17.80
N SER A 299 -4.15 5.60 17.15
CA SER A 299 -3.92 4.27 17.73
C SER A 299 -2.72 4.23 18.68
N PHE A 300 -1.80 5.18 18.58
CA PHE A 300 -0.50 5.15 19.27
C PHE A 300 -0.60 4.95 20.78
N PRO A 301 -1.48 5.64 21.54
CA PRO A 301 -1.59 5.42 22.99
C PRO A 301 -1.98 3.97 23.36
N GLN A 302 -2.77 3.31 22.51
CA GLN A 302 -3.13 1.90 22.69
C GLN A 302 -1.98 0.97 22.26
N LEU A 303 -1.26 1.29 21.19
CA LEU A 303 -0.15 0.46 20.71
C LEU A 303 1.01 0.41 21.69
N ILE A 304 1.30 1.51 22.41
CA ILE A 304 2.36 1.56 23.45
C ILE A 304 1.88 1.13 24.83
N GLY A 305 0.60 0.74 24.97
CA GLY A 305 0.04 0.19 26.22
C GLY A 305 -0.32 1.22 27.30
N ILE A 306 -0.36 2.53 26.98
CA ILE A 306 -0.87 3.57 27.89
C ILE A 306 -2.37 3.39 28.14
N VAL A 307 -3.11 2.99 27.09
CA VAL A 307 -4.53 2.71 27.15
C VAL A 307 -4.72 1.21 26.84
N PRO A 308 -5.62 0.50 27.56
CA PRO A 308 -5.90 -0.90 27.27
C PRO A 308 -6.23 -1.12 25.79
N CYS A 309 -5.57 -2.10 25.17
CA CYS A 309 -5.74 -2.42 23.76
C CYS A 309 -6.36 -3.81 23.61
N SER A 310 -7.58 -3.89 23.08
CA SER A 310 -8.15 -5.17 22.67
C SER A 310 -7.50 -5.66 21.36
N ARG A 311 -7.48 -6.99 21.17
CA ARG A 311 -6.91 -7.62 19.97
C ARG A 311 -7.58 -7.08 18.69
N HIS A 312 -8.91 -6.97 18.70
CA HIS A 312 -9.71 -6.45 17.59
C HIS A 312 -10.35 -5.12 18.00
N ARG A 313 -9.88 -4.03 17.42
CA ARG A 313 -10.39 -2.67 17.70
C ARG A 313 -11.51 -2.29 16.73
N LEU A 314 -12.46 -3.22 16.54
CA LEU A 314 -13.54 -3.07 15.59
C LEU A 314 -14.68 -2.19 16.14
N PRO A 315 -15.42 -1.48 15.27
CA PRO A 315 -16.68 -0.85 15.64
C PRO A 315 -17.71 -1.90 16.09
N LYS A 316 -18.67 -1.49 16.93
CA LYS A 316 -19.75 -2.37 17.36
C LYS A 316 -20.85 -2.43 16.29
N TYR A 317 -21.21 -3.64 15.86
CA TYR A 317 -22.33 -3.86 14.94
C TYR A 317 -23.64 -4.00 15.72
N ASN A 318 -24.69 -3.33 15.27
CA ASN A 318 -26.03 -3.46 15.80
C ASN A 318 -26.88 -4.28 14.82
N HIS A 319 -27.27 -5.49 15.21
CA HIS A 319 -28.01 -6.45 14.38
C HIS A 319 -29.41 -5.94 13.99
N ASN A 320 -30.08 -5.17 14.86
CA ASN A 320 -31.41 -4.65 14.59
C ASN A 320 -31.40 -3.55 13.52
N THR A 321 -30.40 -2.66 13.56
CA THR A 321 -30.30 -1.53 12.64
C THR A 321 -29.37 -1.79 11.46
N ARG A 322 -28.55 -2.85 11.53
CA ARG A 322 -27.46 -3.19 10.58
C ARG A 322 -26.44 -2.06 10.42
N LEU A 323 -26.22 -1.28 11.49
CA LEU A 323 -25.28 -0.17 11.52
C LEU A 323 -24.08 -0.47 12.41
N LEU A 324 -22.93 0.04 12.03
CA LEU A 324 -21.72 0.10 12.84
C LEU A 324 -21.76 1.36 13.72
N THR A 325 -21.36 1.21 15.00
CA THR A 325 -21.28 2.29 15.98
C THR A 325 -19.85 2.39 16.52
N GLY A 326 -19.30 3.59 16.60
CA GLY A 326 -17.96 3.82 17.14
C GLY A 326 -17.88 3.59 18.64
N GLN A 327 -16.92 2.79 19.06
CA GLN A 327 -16.64 2.52 20.48
C GLN A 327 -15.70 3.58 21.05
N LYS A 328 -15.99 4.06 22.27
CA LYS A 328 -15.16 5.08 22.95
C LYS A 328 -13.81 4.52 23.40
N GLU A 329 -13.76 3.22 23.65
CA GLU A 329 -12.58 2.49 24.12
C GLU A 329 -11.54 2.24 23.02
N HIS A 330 -11.94 2.31 21.74
CA HIS A 330 -11.09 2.04 20.60
C HIS A 330 -10.67 3.33 19.90
N TRP A 331 -9.37 3.52 19.87
CA TRP A 331 -8.74 4.72 19.31
C TRP A 331 -8.12 4.37 17.94
N ASN A 332 -8.96 4.39 16.93
CA ASN A 332 -8.55 4.28 15.52
C ASN A 332 -9.48 5.12 14.65
N LEU A 333 -9.07 5.35 13.41
CA LEU A 333 -9.78 6.22 12.50
C LEU A 333 -11.21 5.73 12.20
N LEU A 334 -11.45 4.41 12.18
CA LEU A 334 -12.79 3.82 11.99
C LEU A 334 -13.74 4.27 13.11
N ASN A 335 -13.34 4.06 14.35
CA ASN A 335 -14.17 4.40 15.52
C ASN A 335 -14.32 5.92 15.68
N VAL A 336 -13.26 6.69 15.41
CA VAL A 336 -13.31 8.17 15.43
C VAL A 336 -14.28 8.68 14.39
N SER A 337 -14.22 8.17 13.14
CA SER A 337 -15.14 8.55 12.07
C SER A 337 -16.60 8.28 12.44
N LEU A 338 -16.90 7.11 13.00
CA LEU A 338 -18.25 6.77 13.44
C LEU A 338 -18.74 7.61 14.64
N ARG A 339 -17.84 8.06 15.51
CA ARG A 339 -18.21 8.98 16.61
C ARG A 339 -18.56 10.37 16.10
N ILE A 340 -17.91 10.83 15.05
CA ILE A 340 -18.14 12.15 14.44
C ILE A 340 -19.37 12.11 13.53
N LEU A 341 -19.46 11.11 12.66
CA LEU A 341 -20.47 11.03 11.60
C LEU A 341 -21.75 10.31 12.03
N GLY A 342 -21.76 9.71 13.24
CA GLY A 342 -22.84 8.84 13.70
C GLY A 342 -22.79 7.43 13.10
N PRO A 343 -23.72 6.53 13.52
CA PRO A 343 -23.79 5.15 13.03
C PRO A 343 -23.93 5.07 11.51
N LYS A 344 -23.20 4.16 10.86
CA LYS A 344 -23.20 3.96 9.40
C LYS A 344 -23.25 2.48 9.04
N ARG A 345 -23.72 2.15 7.83
CA ARG A 345 -23.50 0.82 7.26
C ARG A 345 -22.01 0.62 6.98
N GLU A 346 -21.54 -0.62 7.05
CA GLU A 346 -20.13 -0.94 6.79
C GLU A 346 -19.65 -0.43 5.42
N GLN A 347 -20.46 -0.66 4.38
CA GLN A 347 -20.16 -0.19 3.03
C GLN A 347 -20.03 1.34 2.96
N ASP A 348 -20.94 2.08 3.62
CA ASP A 348 -20.92 3.54 3.61
C ASP A 348 -19.69 4.07 4.34
N LEU A 349 -19.32 3.44 5.47
CA LEU A 349 -18.09 3.78 6.20
C LEU A 349 -16.86 3.53 5.33
N CYS A 350 -16.76 2.37 4.70
CA CYS A 350 -15.67 2.05 3.79
C CYS A 350 -15.55 3.09 2.68
N ASN A 351 -16.66 3.42 2.01
CA ASN A 351 -16.67 4.43 0.95
C ASN A 351 -16.22 5.82 1.45
N ILE A 352 -16.67 6.25 2.62
CA ILE A 352 -16.27 7.52 3.23
C ILE A 352 -14.75 7.55 3.47
N LEU A 353 -14.18 6.47 4.01
CA LEU A 353 -12.75 6.38 4.29
C LEU A 353 -11.92 6.30 3.01
N LEU A 354 -12.40 5.63 1.96
CA LEU A 354 -11.76 5.60 0.66
C LEU A 354 -11.83 6.97 -0.04
N ILE A 355 -12.95 7.69 0.05
CA ILE A 355 -13.07 9.07 -0.43
C ILE A 355 -12.08 9.97 0.33
N PHE A 356 -11.96 9.81 1.64
CA PHE A 356 -10.97 10.54 2.44
C PHE A 356 -9.55 10.26 1.97
N GLN A 357 -9.22 8.98 1.65
CA GLN A 357 -7.93 8.62 1.03
C GLN A 357 -7.71 9.34 -0.31
N ILE A 358 -8.74 9.41 -1.18
CA ILE A 358 -8.65 10.12 -2.47
C ILE A 358 -8.38 11.60 -2.26
N LEU A 359 -9.11 12.25 -1.33
CA LEU A 359 -8.93 13.67 -1.03
C LEU A 359 -7.52 13.96 -0.49
N CYS A 360 -7.01 13.12 0.40
CA CYS A 360 -5.64 13.22 0.91
C CYS A 360 -4.60 13.02 -0.21
N SER A 361 -4.85 12.08 -1.14
CA SER A 361 -3.98 11.84 -2.30
C SER A 361 -3.94 13.05 -3.25
N ILE A 362 -5.09 13.63 -3.56
CA ILE A 362 -5.17 14.86 -4.38
C ILE A 362 -4.44 16.00 -3.68
N PHE A 363 -4.66 16.19 -2.39
CA PHE A 363 -3.98 17.21 -1.59
C PHE A 363 -2.47 17.02 -1.58
N ALA A 364 -1.99 15.78 -1.44
CA ALA A 364 -0.59 15.43 -1.48
C ALA A 364 0.06 15.77 -2.84
N LEU A 365 -0.60 15.44 -3.95
CA LEU A 365 -0.14 15.80 -5.28
C LEU A 365 -0.12 17.33 -5.48
N LEU A 366 -1.16 18.03 -5.03
CA LEU A 366 -1.19 19.50 -5.09
C LEU A 366 -0.05 20.12 -4.29
N ILE A 367 0.19 19.71 -3.05
CA ILE A 367 1.32 20.19 -2.25
C ILE A 367 2.64 19.93 -2.98
N ARG A 368 2.85 18.71 -3.47
CA ARG A 368 4.11 18.35 -4.14
C ARG A 368 4.37 19.23 -5.37
N PHE A 369 3.38 19.40 -6.23
CA PHE A 369 3.56 20.08 -7.50
C PHE A 369 3.33 21.61 -7.46
N THR A 370 2.78 22.15 -6.36
CA THR A 370 2.63 23.61 -6.19
C THR A 370 3.65 24.19 -5.22
N LEU A 371 3.72 23.66 -3.99
CA LEU A 371 4.58 24.23 -2.94
C LEU A 371 6.05 23.81 -3.10
N PHE A 372 6.31 22.58 -3.54
CA PHE A 372 7.68 22.10 -3.75
C PHE A 372 8.23 22.41 -5.15
N LYS A 373 7.42 22.90 -6.09
CA LYS A 373 7.86 23.38 -7.40
C LYS A 373 8.60 24.74 -7.31
N ILE A 374 8.63 25.38 -6.15
CA ILE A 374 9.38 26.61 -5.88
C ILE A 374 10.82 26.27 -5.41
N ILE A 375 11.31 25.09 -5.77
CA ILE A 375 12.71 24.70 -5.55
C ILE A 375 13.46 24.79 -6.91
#